data_b124331bc8e84551a3ca8cba4928ccd4
#
_entry.id   b124331bc8e84551a3ca8cba4928ccd4
#
_cell.length_a   1.000
_cell.length_b   1.000
_cell.length_c   1.000
_cell.angle_alpha   90.00
_cell.angle_beta   90.00
_cell.angle_gamma   90.00
#
_symmetry.space_group_name_H-M   'P 1'
#
loop_
_entity.id
_entity.type
_entity.pdbx_description
1 polymer ?
#
loop_
_entity_poly.entity_id
_entity_poly.type
_entity_poly.pdbx_seq_one_letter_code
_entity_poly.pdbx_strand_id
1 'polypeptide(L)'
;MTNTPFPLELQNISCAFGEGPRHVSALNNVSLAVNPGELVAIMGPSGSGKSTLLNVAGLLQRATSGHVLIDGASASDLNAKRAAETRRRHIGVIFQNYNLIPTLTVGENVGLPLELDGIIDREAVAIALREVGLEGFDNRFPEEISGGQAQHVAIARALIGSRKILLADEPTGALDTSTGDAVLRVLRQRVDSGAAGLLVTHEPRFAAWADRTIMLRDGEIQ
;
A
#
# COMPACT_ATOMS: atom_id res chain seq x y z
N MET A 1 15.24 6.08 26.65
CA MET A 1 14.15 5.83 25.73
C MET A 1 14.79 5.41 24.41
N THR A 2 14.74 4.14 24.05
CA THR A 2 15.23 3.65 22.75
C THR A 2 14.29 4.21 21.68
N ASN A 3 14.81 5.15 20.90
CA ASN A 3 14.06 5.74 19.78
C ASN A 3 13.90 4.65 18.71
N THR A 4 12.81 3.90 18.76
CA THR A 4 12.49 2.90 17.74
C THR A 4 12.27 3.66 16.43
N PRO A 5 12.98 3.33 15.35
CA PRO A 5 12.80 4.03 14.07
C PRO A 5 11.39 3.82 13.55
N PHE A 6 10.86 4.81 12.85
CA PHE A 6 9.58 4.70 12.16
C PHE A 6 9.68 3.60 11.09
N PRO A 7 8.67 2.70 10.96
CA PRO A 7 8.62 1.75 9.86
C PRO A 7 8.65 2.45 8.50
N LEU A 8 7.98 3.59 8.38
CA LEU A 8 7.95 4.44 7.18
C LEU A 8 8.14 5.90 7.57
N GLU A 9 9.12 6.54 6.94
CA GLU A 9 9.34 7.99 7.05
C GLU A 9 9.67 8.59 5.69
N LEU A 10 9.03 9.68 5.37
CA LEU A 10 9.26 10.52 4.20
C LEU A 10 9.84 11.85 4.67
N GLN A 11 10.99 12.23 4.15
CA GLN A 11 11.68 13.47 4.53
C GLN A 11 11.84 14.38 3.31
N ASN A 12 11.15 15.53 3.33
CA ASN A 12 11.26 16.60 2.33
C ASN A 12 11.07 16.10 0.89
N ILE A 13 10.10 15.19 0.68
CA ILE A 13 9.82 14.58 -0.62
C ILE A 13 9.29 15.61 -1.59
N SER A 14 9.97 15.78 -2.70
CA SER A 14 9.43 16.49 -3.86
C SER A 14 9.43 15.55 -5.07
N CYS A 15 8.39 15.67 -5.90
CA CYS A 15 8.25 14.84 -7.08
C CYS A 15 7.67 15.66 -8.23
N ALA A 16 8.36 15.70 -9.36
CA ALA A 16 7.96 16.43 -10.55
C ALA A 16 7.99 15.53 -11.78
N PHE A 17 7.13 15.80 -12.73
CA PHE A 17 6.99 15.09 -14.00
C PHE A 17 7.12 16.06 -15.17
N GLY A 18 7.59 15.55 -16.31
CA GLY A 18 7.75 16.30 -17.53
C GLY A 18 8.96 17.24 -17.53
N GLU A 19 9.20 17.87 -18.66
CA GLU A 19 10.27 18.83 -18.87
C GLU A 19 9.74 20.12 -19.52
N GLY A 20 10.41 21.24 -19.24
CA GLY A 20 10.07 22.55 -19.82
C GLY A 20 8.63 22.98 -19.52
N PRO A 21 7.85 23.37 -20.54
CA PRO A 21 6.46 23.85 -20.35
C PRO A 21 5.48 22.81 -19.84
N ARG A 22 5.85 21.53 -19.84
CA ARG A 22 5.02 20.42 -19.33
C ARG A 22 5.43 19.97 -17.92
N HIS A 23 6.29 20.74 -17.24
CA HIS A 23 6.70 20.44 -15.88
C HIS A 23 5.50 20.57 -14.91
N VAL A 24 5.19 19.49 -14.21
CA VAL A 24 4.14 19.44 -13.17
C VAL A 24 4.77 18.97 -11.87
N SER A 25 4.73 19.83 -10.86
CA SER A 25 5.11 19.46 -9.49
C SER A 25 3.94 18.70 -8.85
N ALA A 26 4.11 17.41 -8.61
CA ALA A 26 3.09 16.57 -7.98
C ALA A 26 3.24 16.52 -6.46
N LEU A 27 4.45 16.68 -5.94
CA LEU A 27 4.73 16.80 -4.50
C LEU A 27 5.76 17.90 -4.28
N ASN A 28 5.59 18.67 -3.22
CA ASN A 28 6.47 19.76 -2.85
C ASN A 28 6.79 19.71 -1.36
N ASN A 29 8.03 19.29 -1.04
CA ASN A 29 8.60 19.29 0.31
C ASN A 29 7.72 18.56 1.36
N VAL A 30 7.15 17.41 1.00
CA VAL A 30 6.28 16.61 1.86
C VAL A 30 7.10 15.80 2.86
N SER A 31 6.80 15.95 4.15
CA SER A 31 7.39 15.14 5.23
C SER A 31 6.29 14.45 6.03
N LEU A 32 6.47 13.14 6.26
CA LEU A 32 5.50 12.30 6.95
C LEU A 32 6.22 11.13 7.61
N ALA A 33 5.90 10.85 8.87
CA ALA A 33 6.32 9.62 9.55
C ALA A 33 5.07 8.85 9.99
N VAL A 34 5.12 7.53 9.94
CA VAL A 34 4.05 6.63 10.38
C VAL A 34 4.61 5.70 11.46
N ASN A 35 3.96 5.70 12.63
CA ASN A 35 4.35 4.87 13.77
C ASN A 35 3.94 3.39 13.56
N PRO A 36 4.59 2.44 14.24
CA PRO A 36 4.05 1.09 14.36
C PRO A 36 2.65 1.13 14.99
N GLY A 37 1.70 0.40 14.41
CA GLY A 37 0.31 0.39 14.87
C GLY A 37 -0.51 1.63 14.53
N GLU A 38 0.01 2.52 13.67
CA GLU A 38 -0.69 3.73 13.23
C GLU A 38 -1.21 3.57 11.81
N LEU A 39 -2.48 3.93 11.59
CA LEU A 39 -3.09 4.11 10.28
C LEU A 39 -3.25 5.61 10.00
N VAL A 40 -2.60 6.11 8.95
CA VAL A 40 -2.70 7.50 8.51
C VAL A 40 -3.52 7.56 7.23
N ALA A 41 -4.59 8.35 7.23
CA ALA A 41 -5.36 8.63 6.02
C ALA A 41 -4.79 9.87 5.30
N ILE A 42 -4.64 9.77 3.98
CA ILE A 42 -4.32 10.90 3.11
C ILE A 42 -5.57 11.24 2.30
N MET A 43 -6.08 12.43 2.51
CA MET A 43 -7.23 12.98 1.78
C MET A 43 -6.82 14.19 0.94
N GLY A 44 -7.66 14.56 0.00
CA GLY A 44 -7.46 15.74 -0.85
C GLY A 44 -8.14 15.59 -2.21
N PRO A 45 -8.27 16.68 -2.97
CA PRO A 45 -8.90 16.66 -4.29
C PRO A 45 -8.16 15.76 -5.28
N SER A 46 -8.83 15.43 -6.39
CA SER A 46 -8.16 14.74 -7.50
C SER A 46 -6.97 15.57 -8.01
N GLY A 47 -5.86 14.92 -8.33
CA GLY A 47 -4.64 15.60 -8.79
C GLY A 47 -3.79 16.22 -7.68
N SER A 48 -4.15 16.12 -6.40
CA SER A 48 -3.35 16.72 -5.31
C SER A 48 -2.03 16.01 -4.99
N GLY A 49 -1.71 14.88 -5.65
CA GLY A 49 -0.45 14.16 -5.46
C GLY A 49 -0.55 12.90 -4.58
N LYS A 50 -1.75 12.49 -4.11
CA LYS A 50 -1.95 11.35 -3.18
C LYS A 50 -1.35 10.03 -3.68
N SER A 51 -1.70 9.60 -4.90
CA SER A 51 -1.16 8.37 -5.49
C SER A 51 0.34 8.48 -5.77
N THR A 52 0.84 9.69 -6.10
CA THR A 52 2.28 9.94 -6.23
C THR A 52 2.99 9.76 -4.88
N LEU A 53 2.43 10.31 -3.80
CA LEU A 53 2.96 10.14 -2.44
C LEU A 53 3.03 8.66 -2.06
N LEU A 54 1.95 7.91 -2.30
CA LEU A 54 1.88 6.48 -2.02
C LEU A 54 2.88 5.69 -2.88
N ASN A 55 3.04 6.02 -4.17
CA ASN A 55 4.00 5.37 -5.05
C ASN A 55 5.45 5.63 -4.61
N VAL A 56 5.76 6.85 -4.15
CA VAL A 56 7.09 7.17 -3.60
C VAL A 56 7.31 6.41 -2.29
N ALA A 57 6.35 6.42 -1.37
CA ALA A 57 6.42 5.67 -0.11
C ALA A 57 6.58 4.16 -0.35
N GLY A 58 5.95 3.65 -1.41
CA GLY A 58 6.01 2.24 -1.84
C GLY A 58 7.26 1.88 -2.66
N LEU A 59 8.19 2.78 -2.87
CA LEU A 59 9.37 2.59 -3.73
C LEU A 59 9.01 2.16 -5.17
N LEU A 60 7.81 2.50 -5.63
CA LEU A 60 7.33 2.25 -6.99
C LEU A 60 7.78 3.37 -7.94
N GLN A 61 8.04 4.54 -7.36
CA GLN A 61 8.51 5.74 -8.05
C GLN A 61 9.61 6.41 -7.25
N ARG A 62 10.60 6.96 -7.94
CA ARG A 62 11.62 7.78 -7.29
C ARG A 62 11.11 9.21 -7.09
N ALA A 63 11.41 9.78 -5.93
CA ALA A 63 11.26 11.21 -5.70
C ALA A 63 12.31 11.98 -6.52
N THR A 64 12.03 13.22 -6.88
CA THR A 64 12.99 14.14 -7.49
C THR A 64 14.01 14.61 -6.43
N SER A 65 13.57 14.80 -5.19
CA SER A 65 14.42 15.12 -4.03
C SER A 65 13.77 14.62 -2.74
N GLY A 66 14.55 14.60 -1.66
CA GLY A 66 14.14 14.10 -0.35
C GLY A 66 14.48 12.62 -0.15
N HIS A 67 14.10 12.09 1.00
CA HIS A 67 14.47 10.71 1.39
C HIS A 67 13.26 9.91 1.86
N VAL A 68 13.20 8.64 1.42
CA VAL A 68 12.30 7.62 1.96
C VAL A 68 13.14 6.74 2.88
N LEU A 69 12.71 6.58 4.13
CA LEU A 69 13.34 5.68 5.08
C LEU A 69 12.37 4.54 5.43
N ILE A 70 12.92 3.33 5.44
CA ILE A 70 12.22 2.10 5.85
C ILE A 70 12.96 1.54 7.07
N ASP A 71 12.28 1.40 8.20
CA ASP A 71 12.90 1.03 9.48
C ASP A 71 14.15 1.90 9.80
N GLY A 72 14.12 3.19 9.48
CA GLY A 72 15.22 4.15 9.66
C GLY A 72 16.36 4.07 8.63
N ALA A 73 16.33 3.11 7.71
CA ALA A 73 17.34 2.99 6.65
C ALA A 73 16.89 3.71 5.38
N SER A 74 17.80 4.50 4.75
CA SER A 74 17.48 5.19 3.49
C SER A 74 17.22 4.19 2.36
N ALA A 75 16.09 4.36 1.70
CA ALA A 75 15.68 3.58 0.53
C ALA A 75 15.72 4.39 -0.77
N SER A 76 16.05 5.68 -0.72
CA SER A 76 16.00 6.59 -1.88
C SER A 76 17.05 6.26 -2.94
N ASP A 77 18.22 5.78 -2.54
CA ASP A 77 19.36 5.51 -3.43
C ASP A 77 19.43 4.05 -3.89
N LEU A 78 18.42 3.24 -3.53
CA LEU A 78 18.35 1.85 -3.94
C LEU A 78 18.24 1.74 -5.46
N ASN A 79 19.01 0.83 -6.06
CA ASN A 79 18.76 0.45 -7.44
C ASN A 79 17.44 -0.32 -7.58
N ALA A 80 16.94 -0.47 -8.81
CA ALA A 80 15.63 -1.09 -9.08
C ALA A 80 15.48 -2.48 -8.44
N LYS A 81 16.53 -3.31 -8.47
CA LYS A 81 16.54 -4.65 -7.89
C LYS A 81 16.35 -4.59 -6.36
N ARG A 82 17.18 -3.80 -5.67
CA ARG A 82 17.12 -3.66 -4.21
C ARG A 82 15.81 -3.00 -3.76
N ALA A 83 15.32 -2.00 -4.49
CA ALA A 83 14.01 -1.39 -4.21
C ALA A 83 12.88 -2.43 -4.32
N ALA A 84 12.91 -3.30 -5.35
CA ALA A 84 11.95 -4.39 -5.50
C ALA A 84 12.03 -5.42 -4.36
N GLU A 85 13.24 -5.79 -3.92
CA GLU A 85 13.47 -6.68 -2.78
C GLU A 85 12.95 -6.06 -1.48
N THR A 86 13.26 -4.78 -1.20
CA THR A 86 12.79 -4.05 -0.01
C THR A 86 11.26 -3.97 -0.02
N ARG A 87 10.66 -3.60 -1.14
CA ARG A 87 9.21 -3.54 -1.29
C ARG A 87 8.56 -4.89 -1.00
N ARG A 88 9.05 -5.96 -1.63
CA ARG A 88 8.52 -7.31 -1.47
C ARG A 88 8.56 -7.79 -0.01
N ARG A 89 9.60 -7.46 0.75
CA ARG A 89 9.79 -7.93 2.12
C ARG A 89 9.10 -7.06 3.17
N HIS A 90 9.03 -5.76 2.96
CA HIS A 90 8.59 -4.81 3.99
C HIS A 90 7.25 -4.15 3.70
N ILE A 91 6.81 -4.08 2.43
CA ILE A 91 5.69 -3.25 2.02
C ILE A 91 4.61 -4.10 1.35
N GLY A 92 3.38 -4.06 1.88
CA GLY A 92 2.19 -4.52 1.19
C GLY A 92 1.54 -3.35 0.47
N VAL A 93 1.25 -3.49 -0.83
CA VAL A 93 0.60 -2.45 -1.61
C VAL A 93 -0.72 -2.96 -2.14
N ILE A 94 -1.79 -2.22 -1.88
CA ILE A 94 -3.13 -2.45 -2.40
C ILE A 94 -3.42 -1.33 -3.39
N PHE A 95 -3.63 -1.70 -4.64
CA PHE A 95 -3.91 -0.76 -5.73
C PHE A 95 -5.41 -0.64 -5.98
N GLN A 96 -5.85 0.50 -6.46
CA GLN A 96 -7.23 0.74 -6.88
C GLN A 96 -7.70 -0.27 -7.96
N ASN A 97 -6.83 -0.64 -8.89
CA ASN A 97 -7.11 -1.55 -10.01
C ASN A 97 -6.60 -2.99 -9.75
N TYR A 98 -6.67 -3.49 -8.55
CA TYR A 98 -6.31 -4.85 -8.10
C TYR A 98 -4.91 -5.34 -8.56
N ASN A 99 -4.50 -5.09 -9.79
CA ASN A 99 -3.25 -5.50 -10.43
C ASN A 99 -2.97 -7.01 -10.24
N LEU A 100 -4.00 -7.85 -10.43
CA LEU A 100 -3.83 -9.30 -10.46
C LEU A 100 -3.19 -9.72 -11.79
N ILE A 101 -2.37 -10.74 -11.72
CA ILE A 101 -1.76 -11.35 -12.92
C ILE A 101 -2.79 -12.34 -13.48
N PRO A 102 -3.35 -12.11 -14.69
CA PRO A 102 -4.47 -12.89 -15.20
C PRO A 102 -4.13 -14.35 -15.53
N THR A 103 -2.85 -14.64 -15.75
CA THR A 103 -2.35 -16.00 -16.06
C THR A 103 -2.02 -16.81 -14.82
N LEU A 104 -2.12 -16.23 -13.64
CA LEU A 104 -1.93 -16.91 -12.35
C LEU A 104 -3.29 -17.13 -11.69
N THR A 105 -3.42 -18.25 -10.99
CA THR A 105 -4.59 -18.51 -10.14
C THR A 105 -4.66 -17.49 -8.99
N VAL A 106 -5.77 -17.46 -8.27
CA VAL A 106 -5.98 -16.65 -7.06
C VAL A 106 -4.90 -16.99 -6.02
N GLY A 107 -4.65 -18.29 -5.76
CA GLY A 107 -3.63 -18.73 -4.82
C GLY A 107 -2.22 -18.31 -5.24
N GLU A 108 -1.88 -18.45 -6.51
CA GLU A 108 -0.57 -18.03 -7.07
C GLU A 108 -0.41 -16.50 -7.01
N ASN A 109 -1.46 -15.72 -7.27
CA ASN A 109 -1.43 -14.27 -7.10
C ASN A 109 -1.13 -13.88 -5.65
N VAL A 110 -1.77 -14.54 -4.67
CA VAL A 110 -1.53 -14.28 -3.24
C VAL A 110 -0.13 -14.74 -2.83
N GLY A 111 0.31 -15.92 -3.25
CA GLY A 111 1.61 -16.51 -2.90
C GLY A 111 2.80 -15.86 -3.57
N LEU A 112 2.59 -15.15 -4.70
CA LEU A 112 3.65 -14.59 -5.54
C LEU A 112 4.76 -13.85 -4.78
N PRO A 113 4.47 -13.01 -3.78
CA PRO A 113 5.53 -12.32 -3.05
C PRO A 113 6.45 -13.24 -2.26
N LEU A 114 5.92 -14.35 -1.73
CA LEU A 114 6.72 -15.37 -1.04
C LEU A 114 7.53 -16.21 -2.04
N GLU A 115 6.91 -16.60 -3.14
CA GLU A 115 7.58 -17.39 -4.20
C GLU A 115 8.77 -16.64 -4.82
N LEU A 116 8.66 -15.32 -4.99
CA LEU A 116 9.77 -14.49 -5.44
C LEU A 116 10.94 -14.40 -4.43
N ASP A 117 10.72 -14.75 -3.17
CA ASP A 117 11.78 -14.97 -2.15
C ASP A 117 12.18 -16.44 -2.02
N GLY A 118 11.67 -17.32 -2.90
CA GLY A 118 11.96 -18.76 -2.90
C GLY A 118 11.18 -19.55 -1.84
N ILE A 119 10.13 -18.96 -1.27
CA ILE A 119 9.29 -19.58 -0.23
C ILE A 119 7.98 -20.04 -0.86
N ILE A 120 7.73 -21.33 -0.85
CA ILE A 120 6.45 -21.93 -1.26
C ILE A 120 5.70 -22.30 0.01
N ASP A 121 4.70 -21.53 0.38
CA ASP A 121 3.91 -21.74 1.60
C ASP A 121 2.42 -21.71 1.27
N ARG A 122 1.88 -22.89 0.95
CA ARG A 122 0.45 -23.08 0.61
C ARG A 122 -0.45 -22.84 1.82
N GLU A 123 0.03 -23.12 3.02
CA GLU A 123 -0.75 -22.90 4.24
C GLU A 123 -0.91 -21.41 4.51
N ALA A 124 0.15 -20.61 4.38
CA ALA A 124 0.06 -19.15 4.47
C ALA A 124 -0.90 -18.56 3.43
N VAL A 125 -0.90 -19.08 2.20
CA VAL A 125 -1.85 -18.67 1.14
C VAL A 125 -3.29 -18.99 1.54
N ALA A 126 -3.56 -20.21 2.03
CA ALA A 126 -4.90 -20.62 2.45
C ALA A 126 -5.40 -19.79 3.63
N ILE A 127 -4.54 -19.47 4.60
CA ILE A 127 -4.86 -18.58 5.74
C ILE A 127 -5.19 -17.18 5.21
N ALA A 128 -4.36 -16.59 4.36
CA ALA A 128 -4.58 -15.26 3.81
C ALA A 128 -5.89 -15.16 3.02
N LEU A 129 -6.24 -16.18 2.23
CA LEU A 129 -7.51 -16.25 1.52
C LEU A 129 -8.71 -16.37 2.47
N ARG A 130 -8.59 -17.14 3.54
CA ARG A 130 -9.63 -17.26 4.58
C ARG A 130 -9.86 -15.93 5.30
N GLU A 131 -8.81 -15.19 5.63
CA GLU A 131 -8.90 -13.88 6.30
C GLU A 131 -9.74 -12.87 5.49
N VAL A 132 -9.72 -12.99 4.16
CA VAL A 132 -10.51 -12.13 3.26
C VAL A 132 -11.80 -12.77 2.76
N GLY A 133 -12.21 -13.91 3.33
CA GLY A 133 -13.48 -14.60 2.98
C GLY A 133 -13.46 -15.31 1.63
N LEU A 134 -12.30 -15.74 1.15
CA LEU A 134 -12.10 -16.44 -0.13
C LEU A 134 -11.57 -17.88 0.06
N GLU A 135 -11.97 -18.55 1.14
CA GLU A 135 -11.60 -19.94 1.36
C GLU A 135 -12.07 -20.84 0.18
N GLY A 136 -11.17 -21.66 -0.34
CA GLY A 136 -11.43 -22.57 -1.48
C GLY A 136 -11.39 -21.92 -2.86
N PHE A 137 -10.93 -20.64 -2.97
CA PHE A 137 -10.80 -19.95 -4.25
C PHE A 137 -9.39 -20.09 -4.87
N ASP A 138 -8.47 -20.76 -4.22
CA ASP A 138 -7.05 -20.86 -4.57
C ASP A 138 -6.79 -21.28 -6.02
N ASN A 139 -7.62 -22.19 -6.59
CA ASN A 139 -7.47 -22.70 -7.94
C ASN A 139 -8.24 -21.92 -9.02
N ARG A 140 -9.00 -20.89 -8.66
CA ARG A 140 -9.72 -20.05 -9.63
C ARG A 140 -8.77 -19.05 -10.30
N PHE A 141 -9.10 -18.63 -11.51
CA PHE A 141 -8.43 -17.55 -12.21
C PHE A 141 -9.13 -16.20 -11.96
N PRO A 142 -8.44 -15.06 -12.15
CA PRO A 142 -9.01 -13.74 -11.99
C PRO A 142 -10.27 -13.48 -12.81
N GLU A 143 -10.42 -14.10 -13.98
CA GLU A 143 -11.61 -14.02 -14.85
C GLU A 143 -12.84 -14.77 -14.29
N GLU A 144 -12.65 -15.67 -13.34
CA GLU A 144 -13.70 -16.48 -12.72
C GLU A 144 -14.26 -15.88 -11.41
N ILE A 145 -13.77 -14.69 -11.02
CA ILE A 145 -14.15 -14.03 -9.78
C ILE A 145 -14.70 -12.62 -10.03
N SER A 146 -15.55 -12.14 -9.12
CA SER A 146 -16.08 -10.78 -9.21
C SER A 146 -15.02 -9.72 -8.90
N GLY A 147 -15.27 -8.46 -9.30
CA GLY A 147 -14.38 -7.34 -8.97
C GLY A 147 -14.14 -7.16 -7.48
N GLY A 148 -15.18 -7.35 -6.63
CA GLY A 148 -15.02 -7.32 -5.17
C GLY A 148 -14.15 -8.47 -4.66
N GLN A 149 -14.29 -9.67 -5.22
CA GLN A 149 -13.43 -10.81 -4.89
C GLN A 149 -11.97 -10.56 -5.36
N ALA A 150 -11.78 -9.95 -6.54
CA ALA A 150 -10.46 -9.58 -7.03
C ALA A 150 -9.75 -8.57 -6.09
N GLN A 151 -10.52 -7.62 -5.51
CA GLN A 151 -10.00 -6.72 -4.48
C GLN A 151 -9.56 -7.49 -3.22
N HIS A 152 -10.35 -8.44 -2.76
CA HIS A 152 -9.98 -9.29 -1.63
C HIS A 152 -8.70 -10.10 -1.89
N VAL A 153 -8.52 -10.62 -3.11
CA VAL A 153 -7.27 -11.29 -3.53
C VAL A 153 -6.08 -10.31 -3.47
N ALA A 154 -6.24 -9.09 -3.97
CA ALA A 154 -5.20 -8.07 -3.92
C ALA A 154 -4.81 -7.70 -2.48
N ILE A 155 -5.78 -7.67 -1.57
CA ILE A 155 -5.56 -7.45 -0.14
C ILE A 155 -4.80 -8.64 0.47
N ALA A 156 -5.25 -9.88 0.25
CA ALA A 156 -4.57 -11.07 0.74
C ALA A 156 -3.10 -11.10 0.28
N ARG A 157 -2.84 -10.78 -1.01
CA ARG A 157 -1.48 -10.64 -1.56
C ARG A 157 -0.67 -9.55 -0.86
N ALA A 158 -1.29 -8.43 -0.51
CA ALA A 158 -0.61 -7.35 0.19
C ALA A 158 -0.30 -7.70 1.65
N LEU A 159 -1.09 -8.55 2.28
CA LEU A 159 -0.99 -8.91 3.69
C LEU A 159 -0.18 -10.18 3.96
N ILE A 160 0.07 -11.01 2.94
CA ILE A 160 0.81 -12.26 3.12
C ILE A 160 2.25 -12.00 3.58
N GLY A 161 2.73 -12.78 4.53
CA GLY A 161 4.06 -12.63 5.12
C GLY A 161 4.15 -11.53 6.18
N SER A 162 5.36 -11.21 6.61
CA SER A 162 5.64 -10.31 7.75
C SER A 162 5.85 -8.86 7.31
N ARG A 163 4.87 -8.27 6.60
CA ARG A 163 5.00 -6.88 6.15
C ARG A 163 4.70 -5.89 7.24
N LYS A 164 5.61 -4.93 7.40
CA LYS A 164 5.55 -3.88 8.42
C LYS A 164 4.85 -2.61 7.95
N ILE A 165 4.70 -2.44 6.64
CA ILE A 165 4.13 -1.25 6.02
C ILE A 165 3.01 -1.69 5.09
N LEU A 166 1.85 -1.05 5.22
CA LEU A 166 0.69 -1.27 4.36
C LEU A 166 0.33 0.04 3.68
N LEU A 167 0.32 0.02 2.36
CA LEU A 167 -0.05 1.16 1.52
C LEU A 167 -1.31 0.79 0.75
N ALA A 168 -2.36 1.59 0.85
CA ALA A 168 -3.63 1.34 0.19
C ALA A 168 -4.08 2.57 -0.60
N ASP A 169 -4.18 2.44 -1.91
CA ASP A 169 -4.66 3.49 -2.82
C ASP A 169 -6.12 3.19 -3.19
N GLU A 170 -7.05 3.95 -2.62
CA GLU A 170 -8.50 3.83 -2.84
C GLU A 170 -9.00 2.36 -2.77
N PRO A 171 -8.67 1.61 -1.71
CA PRO A 171 -8.88 0.16 -1.65
C PRO A 171 -10.37 -0.25 -1.68
N THR A 172 -11.27 0.72 -1.56
CA THR A 172 -12.72 0.54 -1.48
C THR A 172 -13.48 1.19 -2.63
N GLY A 173 -12.80 1.90 -3.54
CA GLY A 173 -13.42 2.74 -4.56
C GLY A 173 -14.31 2.02 -5.58
N ALA A 174 -14.18 0.69 -5.72
CA ALA A 174 -15.01 -0.13 -6.61
C ALA A 174 -15.95 -1.09 -5.83
N LEU A 175 -16.08 -0.92 -4.50
CA LEU A 175 -16.81 -1.83 -3.64
C LEU A 175 -18.10 -1.19 -3.12
N ASP A 176 -19.11 -2.02 -2.86
CA ASP A 176 -20.26 -1.59 -2.07
C ASP A 176 -19.83 -1.31 -0.61
N THR A 177 -20.71 -0.61 0.09
CA THR A 177 -20.47 -0.13 1.45
C THR A 177 -20.08 -1.23 2.44
N SER A 178 -20.73 -2.39 2.38
CA SER A 178 -20.50 -3.50 3.33
C SER A 178 -19.18 -4.21 3.07
N THR A 179 -18.84 -4.38 1.82
CA THR A 179 -17.58 -4.97 1.35
C THR A 179 -16.40 -4.02 1.66
N GLY A 180 -16.59 -2.70 1.48
CA GLY A 180 -15.60 -1.70 1.84
C GLY A 180 -15.23 -1.71 3.33
N ASP A 181 -16.23 -1.83 4.23
CA ASP A 181 -16.00 -1.94 5.67
C ASP A 181 -15.27 -3.23 6.05
N ALA A 182 -15.56 -4.35 5.37
CA ALA A 182 -14.84 -5.61 5.59
C ALA A 182 -13.36 -5.48 5.24
N VAL A 183 -13.06 -4.84 4.11
CA VAL A 183 -11.68 -4.53 3.68
C VAL A 183 -10.94 -3.69 4.72
N LEU A 184 -11.54 -2.60 5.18
CA LEU A 184 -10.89 -1.73 6.17
C LEU A 184 -10.72 -2.41 7.52
N ARG A 185 -11.62 -3.31 7.89
CA ARG A 185 -11.47 -4.12 9.11
C ARG A 185 -10.23 -5.00 9.05
N VAL A 186 -9.99 -5.67 7.93
CA VAL A 186 -8.80 -6.52 7.73
C VAL A 186 -7.52 -5.66 7.78
N LEU A 187 -7.52 -4.50 7.11
CA LEU A 187 -6.40 -3.56 7.17
C LEU A 187 -6.14 -3.06 8.61
N ARG A 188 -7.21 -2.65 9.32
CA ARG A 188 -7.11 -2.17 10.70
C ARG A 188 -6.53 -3.24 11.63
N GLN A 189 -7.00 -4.49 11.54
CA GLN A 189 -6.48 -5.60 12.32
C GLN A 189 -4.97 -5.81 12.13
N ARG A 190 -4.49 -5.67 10.89
CA ARG A 190 -3.05 -5.80 10.60
C ARG A 190 -2.25 -4.62 11.17
N VAL A 191 -2.80 -3.41 11.09
CA VAL A 191 -2.19 -2.21 11.70
C VAL A 191 -2.19 -2.34 13.23
N ASP A 192 -3.30 -2.75 13.85
CA ASP A 192 -3.38 -2.99 15.31
C ASP A 192 -2.38 -4.06 15.79
N SER A 193 -1.99 -4.98 14.89
CA SER A 193 -0.94 -5.97 15.17
C SER A 193 0.49 -5.41 15.00
N GLY A 194 0.66 -4.10 14.76
CA GLY A 194 1.93 -3.39 14.76
C GLY A 194 2.43 -2.93 13.38
N ALA A 195 1.71 -3.17 12.28
CA ALA A 195 2.07 -2.60 10.98
C ALA A 195 1.80 -1.08 10.94
N ALA A 196 2.59 -0.34 10.14
CA ALA A 196 2.33 1.06 9.82
C ALA A 196 1.46 1.14 8.56
N GLY A 197 0.33 1.84 8.60
CA GLY A 197 -0.62 1.94 7.50
C GLY A 197 -0.70 3.34 6.88
N LEU A 198 -0.73 3.43 5.56
CA LEU A 198 -1.03 4.65 4.81
C LEU A 198 -2.21 4.38 3.87
N LEU A 199 -3.32 5.05 4.10
CA LEU A 199 -4.58 4.90 3.36
C LEU A 199 -4.85 6.16 2.54
N VAL A 200 -4.83 6.06 1.24
CA VAL A 200 -5.34 7.12 0.36
C VAL A 200 -6.83 6.87 0.12
N THR A 201 -7.64 7.87 0.42
CA THR A 201 -9.08 7.84 0.14
C THR A 201 -9.64 9.24 -0.02
N HIS A 202 -10.68 9.39 -0.82
CA HIS A 202 -11.47 10.62 -0.93
C HIS A 202 -12.76 10.56 -0.10
N GLU A 203 -13.08 9.40 0.51
CA GLU A 203 -14.29 9.21 1.31
C GLU A 203 -14.01 9.45 2.80
N PRO A 204 -14.65 10.48 3.43
CA PRO A 204 -14.46 10.76 4.85
C PRO A 204 -14.81 9.59 5.77
N ARG A 205 -15.78 8.77 5.37
CA ARG A 205 -16.20 7.58 6.09
C ARG A 205 -15.04 6.58 6.26
N PHE A 206 -14.26 6.36 5.21
CA PHE A 206 -13.13 5.44 5.26
C PHE A 206 -11.91 6.08 5.94
N ALA A 207 -11.73 7.39 5.79
CA ALA A 207 -10.71 8.11 6.54
C ALA A 207 -10.94 8.06 8.06
N ALA A 208 -12.19 7.93 8.52
CA ALA A 208 -12.53 7.80 9.93
C ALA A 208 -12.01 6.49 10.60
N TRP A 209 -11.52 5.52 9.83
CA TRP A 209 -10.83 4.34 10.35
C TRP A 209 -9.38 4.60 10.75
N ALA A 210 -8.82 5.72 10.29
CA ALA A 210 -7.44 6.10 10.57
C ALA A 210 -7.30 6.81 11.94
N ASP A 211 -6.11 6.69 12.54
CA ASP A 211 -5.77 7.36 13.78
C ASP A 211 -5.59 8.87 13.58
N ARG A 212 -5.16 9.28 12.39
CA ARG A 212 -5.14 10.68 11.95
C ARG A 212 -5.32 10.81 10.45
N THR A 213 -5.79 11.98 10.04
CA THR A 213 -5.97 12.33 8.63
C THR A 213 -5.07 13.51 8.26
N ILE A 214 -4.42 13.39 7.11
CA ILE A 214 -3.61 14.44 6.50
C ILE A 214 -4.32 14.91 5.24
N MET A 215 -4.45 16.24 5.10
CA MET A 215 -4.96 16.84 3.88
C MET A 215 -3.80 17.18 2.95
N LEU A 216 -3.81 16.60 1.75
CA LEU A 216 -2.86 16.91 0.69
C LEU A 216 -3.54 17.78 -0.36
N ARG A 217 -2.96 18.94 -0.62
CA ARG A 217 -3.46 19.88 -1.63
C ARG A 217 -2.30 20.47 -2.40
N ASP A 218 -2.42 20.46 -3.73
CA ASP A 218 -1.40 21.02 -4.65
C ASP A 218 0.03 20.52 -4.37
N GLY A 219 0.12 19.23 -3.95
CA GLY A 219 1.39 18.58 -3.63
C GLY A 219 1.95 18.90 -2.23
N GLU A 220 1.23 19.60 -1.36
CA GLU A 220 1.66 20.01 -0.02
C GLU A 220 0.70 19.50 1.06
N ILE A 221 1.25 19.19 2.24
CA ILE A 221 0.47 18.89 3.46
C ILE A 221 -0.04 20.20 4.04
N GLN A 222 -1.36 20.22 4.36
CA GLN A 222 -2.04 21.38 4.94
C GLN A 222 -2.07 21.30 6.45
#